data_b2d7d3b39cce48b1ea1a2ef9d1599beb
#
_entry.id   b2d7d3b39cce48b1ea1a2ef9d1599beb
#
_cell.length_a   1.000
_cell.length_b   1.000
_cell.length_c   1.000
_cell.angle_alpha   90.00
_cell.angle_beta   90.00
_cell.angle_gamma   90.00
#
_symmetry.space_group_name_H-M   'P 1'
#
loop_
_entity.id
_entity.type
_entity.pdbx_description
1 polymer ?
#
loop_
_entity_poly.entity_id
_entity_poly.type
_entity_poly.pdbx_seq_one_letter_code
_entity_poly.pdbx_strand_id
1 'polypeptide(L)'
;MKIFAVSDVHGFTSILRRNLSEVGFEVNNPNHLLVFCGDLFDRGPEAKDMLKFIHEVDNKIMVKGNHEDLMQDMITREYPLSHDIHNGTYDTALQLAFDSSIGDVNYTKLYGIFDNLCSQMVDFYETKRYVFVHGWIPVTSAKKDWRDSNLWKKSRWLNGMEMQMKGKTLPDKTIICGHWHCSWGNAVKFNVSEFGDDAIWDPYTAPGIIAIDRCTAYTQKMNIIVLEDDLVE
;
A
#
# COMPACT_ATOMS: atom_id res chain seq x y z
N MET A 1 -20.40 5.96 5.70
CA MET A 1 -19.44 4.92 6.06
C MET A 1 -18.15 5.57 6.52
N LYS A 2 -17.52 5.07 7.55
CA LYS A 2 -16.21 5.55 8.03
C LYS A 2 -15.10 4.76 7.38
N ILE A 3 -14.21 5.43 6.65
CA ILE A 3 -13.13 4.81 5.89
C ILE A 3 -11.82 5.04 6.63
N PHE A 4 -11.09 3.96 6.88
CA PHE A 4 -9.75 3.98 7.44
C PHE A 4 -8.77 3.60 6.34
N ALA A 5 -7.86 4.48 5.97
CA ALA A 5 -6.88 4.20 4.92
C ALA A 5 -5.47 4.14 5.49
N VAL A 6 -4.73 3.12 5.05
CA VAL A 6 -3.34 2.85 5.42
C VAL A 6 -2.56 2.39 4.18
N SER A 7 -1.28 2.64 4.14
CA SER A 7 -0.38 2.22 3.06
C SER A 7 0.92 1.66 3.62
N ASP A 8 1.63 0.89 2.79
CA ASP A 8 3.02 0.47 3.05
C ASP A 8 3.19 -0.20 4.43
N VAL A 9 2.29 -1.17 4.70
CA VAL A 9 2.27 -1.94 5.96
C VAL A 9 3.52 -2.78 6.10
N HIS A 10 4.00 -3.35 4.99
CA HIS A 10 5.24 -4.08 4.90
C HIS A 10 5.42 -5.16 5.98
N GLY A 11 4.37 -5.94 6.29
CA GLY A 11 4.45 -7.02 7.26
C GLY A 11 4.70 -6.58 8.71
N PHE A 12 4.43 -5.31 9.06
CA PHE A 12 4.46 -4.81 10.44
C PHE A 12 3.06 -4.82 11.06
N THR A 13 2.47 -5.99 11.17
CA THR A 13 1.07 -6.21 11.56
C THR A 13 0.75 -5.75 12.97
N SER A 14 1.67 -5.92 13.91
CA SER A 14 1.50 -5.47 15.31
C SER A 14 1.39 -3.94 15.39
N ILE A 15 2.18 -3.22 14.58
CA ILE A 15 2.11 -1.75 14.47
C ILE A 15 0.78 -1.34 13.84
N LEU A 16 0.36 -2.01 12.77
CA LEU A 16 -0.92 -1.79 12.12
C LEU A 16 -2.09 -1.92 13.10
N ARG A 17 -2.17 -3.04 13.82
CA ARG A 17 -3.24 -3.31 14.80
C ARG A 17 -3.28 -2.25 15.89
N ARG A 18 -2.15 -1.86 16.44
CA ARG A 18 -2.05 -0.80 17.46
C ARG A 18 -2.59 0.53 16.91
N ASN A 19 -2.07 0.98 15.76
CA ASN A 19 -2.48 2.28 15.20
C ASN A 19 -3.94 2.29 14.75
N LEU A 20 -4.48 1.18 14.22
CA LEU A 20 -5.90 1.05 13.93
C LEU A 20 -6.78 1.18 15.19
N SER A 21 -6.36 0.54 16.30
CA SER A 21 -7.04 0.65 17.58
C SER A 21 -7.03 2.09 18.12
N GLU A 22 -5.89 2.79 18.02
CA GLU A 22 -5.74 4.18 18.45
C GLU A 22 -6.68 5.16 17.73
N VAL A 23 -6.99 4.89 16.45
CA VAL A 23 -7.95 5.71 15.68
C VAL A 23 -9.38 5.20 15.74
N GLY A 24 -9.64 4.17 16.55
CA GLY A 24 -10.97 3.61 16.80
C GLY A 24 -11.53 2.73 15.69
N PHE A 25 -10.66 2.04 14.93
CA PHE A 25 -11.09 1.01 13.98
C PHE A 25 -11.53 -0.26 14.73
N GLU A 26 -12.65 -0.81 14.33
CA GLU A 26 -13.23 -2.06 14.87
C GLU A 26 -13.42 -3.05 13.73
N VAL A 27 -12.74 -4.20 13.81
CA VAL A 27 -12.70 -5.23 12.76
C VAL A 27 -14.10 -5.70 12.32
N ASN A 28 -15.02 -5.86 13.27
CA ASN A 28 -16.36 -6.39 13.02
C ASN A 28 -17.44 -5.31 12.88
N ASN A 29 -17.06 -4.03 12.79
CA ASN A 29 -18.04 -2.96 12.64
C ASN A 29 -18.43 -2.80 11.16
N PRO A 30 -19.68 -3.07 10.78
CA PRO A 30 -20.10 -3.00 9.36
C PRO A 30 -20.07 -1.57 8.79
N ASN A 31 -19.95 -0.55 9.63
CA ASN A 31 -19.83 0.85 9.21
C ASN A 31 -18.37 1.30 9.05
N HIS A 32 -17.39 0.44 9.35
CA HIS A 32 -15.97 0.68 9.15
C HIS A 32 -15.50 -0.04 7.90
N LEU A 33 -14.85 0.68 6.99
CA LEU A 33 -14.17 0.14 5.81
C LEU A 33 -12.67 0.38 5.97
N LEU A 34 -11.87 -0.68 5.90
CA LEU A 34 -10.42 -0.57 5.86
C LEU A 34 -9.92 -0.62 4.41
N VAL A 35 -9.23 0.44 3.98
CA VAL A 35 -8.61 0.52 2.65
C VAL A 35 -7.10 0.44 2.79
N PHE A 36 -6.51 -0.61 2.25
CA PHE A 36 -5.07 -0.75 2.10
C PHE A 36 -4.64 -0.17 0.75
N CYS A 37 -3.73 0.80 0.76
CA CYS A 37 -3.19 1.42 -0.43
C CYS A 37 -1.87 0.73 -0.88
N GLY A 38 -1.84 -0.62 -0.88
CA GLY A 38 -0.74 -1.44 -1.38
C GLY A 38 0.39 -1.70 -0.38
N ASP A 39 1.32 -2.55 -0.83
CA ASP A 39 2.54 -2.94 -0.12
C ASP A 39 2.26 -3.52 1.29
N LEU A 40 1.50 -4.61 1.31
CA LEU A 40 1.09 -5.26 2.56
C LEU A 40 2.21 -6.07 3.20
N PHE A 41 3.10 -6.62 2.37
CA PHE A 41 4.16 -7.55 2.74
C PHE A 41 5.54 -6.96 2.49
N ASP A 42 6.57 -7.79 2.65
CA ASP A 42 7.99 -7.49 2.52
C ASP A 42 8.55 -6.65 3.70
N ARG A 43 9.87 -6.66 3.86
CA ARG A 43 10.63 -5.93 4.88
C ARG A 43 10.36 -6.33 6.33
N GLY A 44 9.10 -6.49 6.72
CA GLY A 44 8.71 -6.78 8.11
C GLY A 44 8.67 -8.26 8.45
N PRO A 45 8.72 -8.58 9.76
CA PRO A 45 8.85 -9.96 10.23
C PRO A 45 7.52 -10.70 10.43
N GLU A 46 6.36 -10.07 10.17
CA GLU A 46 5.05 -10.57 10.61
C GLU A 46 4.13 -10.91 9.43
N ALA A 47 4.70 -11.47 8.33
CA ALA A 47 3.93 -11.79 7.12
C ALA A 47 2.78 -12.80 7.38
N LYS A 48 3.00 -13.79 8.25
CA LYS A 48 1.94 -14.75 8.63
C LYS A 48 0.80 -14.08 9.41
N ASP A 49 1.12 -13.15 10.28
CA ASP A 49 0.11 -12.43 11.06
C ASP A 49 -0.62 -11.40 10.19
N MET A 50 0.05 -10.86 9.16
CA MET A 50 -0.60 -10.02 8.15
C MET A 50 -1.66 -10.82 7.35
N LEU A 51 -1.34 -12.03 6.90
CA LEU A 51 -2.34 -12.90 6.25
C LEU A 51 -3.54 -13.18 7.17
N LYS A 52 -3.30 -13.49 8.45
CA LYS A 52 -4.39 -13.69 9.42
C LYS A 52 -5.23 -12.43 9.57
N PHE A 53 -4.60 -11.27 9.72
CA PHE A 53 -5.29 -10.00 9.87
C PHE A 53 -6.17 -9.68 8.66
N ILE A 54 -5.67 -9.90 7.45
CA ILE A 54 -6.46 -9.75 6.22
C ILE A 54 -7.72 -10.63 6.26
N HIS A 55 -7.63 -11.87 6.75
CA HIS A 55 -8.79 -12.75 6.87
C HIS A 55 -9.76 -12.36 8.00
N GLU A 56 -9.28 -11.72 9.05
CA GLU A 56 -10.11 -11.26 10.18
C GLU A 56 -10.98 -10.05 9.81
N VAL A 57 -10.54 -9.20 8.87
CA VAL A 57 -11.26 -7.98 8.48
C VAL A 57 -12.23 -8.30 7.35
N ASP A 58 -13.53 -8.32 7.62
CA ASP A 58 -14.53 -8.60 6.60
C ASP A 58 -14.68 -7.45 5.60
N ASN A 59 -14.80 -6.21 6.11
CA ASN A 59 -15.04 -5.04 5.28
C ASN A 59 -13.74 -4.30 4.96
N LYS A 60 -13.09 -4.75 3.90
CA LYS A 60 -11.80 -4.22 3.43
C LYS A 60 -11.75 -4.08 1.92
N ILE A 61 -10.93 -3.15 1.47
CA ILE A 61 -10.43 -3.03 0.09
C ILE A 61 -8.92 -3.13 0.11
N MET A 62 -8.36 -3.92 -0.76
CA MET A 62 -6.91 -4.05 -0.94
C MET A 62 -6.53 -3.53 -2.33
N VAL A 63 -5.90 -2.37 -2.38
CA VAL A 63 -5.27 -1.87 -3.60
C VAL A 63 -3.90 -2.51 -3.74
N LYS A 64 -3.56 -2.90 -4.96
CA LYS A 64 -2.30 -3.58 -5.26
C LYS A 64 -1.13 -2.59 -5.29
N GLY A 65 -0.07 -2.90 -4.56
CA GLY A 65 1.20 -2.18 -4.58
C GLY A 65 2.22 -2.79 -5.54
N ASN A 66 3.40 -2.19 -5.63
CA ASN A 66 4.49 -2.72 -6.45
C ASN A 66 5.18 -3.93 -5.79
N HIS A 67 5.15 -4.06 -4.47
CA HIS A 67 5.69 -5.22 -3.79
C HIS A 67 4.87 -6.50 -4.03
N GLU A 68 3.56 -6.40 -4.21
CA GLU A 68 2.74 -7.51 -4.67
C GLU A 68 3.13 -7.94 -6.10
N ASP A 69 3.47 -7.00 -6.99
CA ASP A 69 3.98 -7.32 -8.32
C ASP A 69 5.37 -7.99 -8.26
N LEU A 70 6.28 -7.52 -7.38
CA LEU A 70 7.60 -8.14 -7.17
C LEU A 70 7.48 -9.59 -6.71
N MET A 71 6.59 -9.85 -5.75
CA MET A 71 6.32 -11.20 -5.27
C MET A 71 5.77 -12.10 -6.39
N GLN A 72 4.82 -11.64 -7.19
CA GLN A 72 4.31 -12.40 -8.33
C GLN A 72 5.39 -12.69 -9.38
N ASP A 73 6.25 -11.72 -9.65
CA ASP A 73 7.37 -11.89 -10.57
C ASP A 73 8.39 -12.92 -10.03
N MET A 74 8.70 -12.92 -8.72
CA MET A 74 9.56 -13.92 -8.08
C MET A 74 8.93 -15.32 -8.09
N ILE A 75 7.64 -15.45 -7.78
CA ILE A 75 6.90 -16.72 -7.85
C ILE A 75 6.94 -17.29 -9.25
N THR A 76 6.76 -16.47 -10.29
CA THR A 76 6.79 -16.90 -11.69
C THR A 76 8.16 -17.42 -12.13
N ARG A 77 9.22 -16.87 -11.57
CA ARG A 77 10.60 -17.32 -11.85
C ARG A 77 10.99 -18.57 -11.04
N GLU A 78 10.37 -18.80 -9.89
CA GLU A 78 10.71 -19.83 -8.90
C GLU A 78 12.14 -19.70 -8.31
N TYR A 79 12.69 -18.48 -8.31
CA TYR A 79 13.95 -18.15 -7.63
C TYR A 79 14.05 -16.64 -7.37
N PRO A 80 14.76 -16.24 -6.28
CA PRO A 80 14.96 -14.82 -5.97
C PRO A 80 16.07 -14.21 -6.83
N LEU A 81 15.89 -12.94 -7.18
CA LEU A 81 16.94 -12.07 -7.69
C LEU A 81 17.46 -11.15 -6.58
N SER A 82 18.56 -10.46 -6.83
CA SER A 82 19.15 -9.53 -5.84
C SER A 82 18.16 -8.49 -5.33
N HIS A 83 17.29 -7.96 -6.19
CA HIS A 83 16.28 -6.99 -5.76
C HIS A 83 15.19 -7.61 -4.88
N ASP A 84 14.82 -8.88 -5.05
CA ASP A 84 13.86 -9.56 -4.20
C ASP A 84 14.40 -9.72 -2.76
N ILE A 85 15.71 -10.00 -2.65
CA ILE A 85 16.40 -10.08 -1.35
C ILE A 85 16.46 -8.70 -0.68
N HIS A 86 16.91 -7.67 -1.42
CA HIS A 86 17.04 -6.32 -0.87
C HIS A 86 15.69 -5.70 -0.47
N ASN A 87 14.61 -6.03 -1.18
CA ASN A 87 13.26 -5.55 -0.85
C ASN A 87 12.57 -6.38 0.25
N GLY A 88 13.15 -7.49 0.69
CA GLY A 88 12.55 -8.38 1.69
C GLY A 88 11.48 -9.31 1.14
N THR A 89 11.30 -9.36 -0.19
CA THR A 89 10.33 -10.24 -0.86
C THR A 89 10.66 -11.71 -0.61
N TYR A 90 11.96 -12.07 -0.69
CA TYR A 90 12.39 -13.44 -0.40
C TYR A 90 12.22 -13.81 1.08
N ASP A 91 12.48 -12.88 2.01
CA ASP A 91 12.25 -13.11 3.43
C ASP A 91 10.76 -13.32 3.74
N THR A 92 9.88 -12.58 3.09
CA THR A 92 8.42 -12.80 3.15
C THR A 92 8.07 -14.19 2.64
N ALA A 93 8.63 -14.62 1.51
CA ALA A 93 8.40 -15.95 0.95
C ALA A 93 8.84 -17.06 1.91
N LEU A 94 10.00 -16.91 2.57
CA LEU A 94 10.45 -17.84 3.62
C LEU A 94 9.49 -17.85 4.81
N GLN A 95 9.01 -16.70 5.27
CA GLN A 95 8.02 -16.64 6.35
C GLN A 95 6.73 -17.42 6.02
N LEU A 96 6.25 -17.34 4.77
CA LEU A 96 4.96 -17.88 4.37
C LEU A 96 5.02 -19.33 3.89
N ALA A 97 6.09 -19.69 3.20
CA ALA A 97 6.16 -20.93 2.45
C ALA A 97 7.47 -21.72 2.61
N PHE A 98 8.22 -21.50 3.72
CA PHE A 98 9.42 -22.32 3.98
C PHE A 98 9.07 -23.80 4.04
N ASP A 99 9.88 -24.63 3.39
CA ASP A 99 9.81 -26.08 3.39
C ASP A 99 11.13 -26.67 3.88
N SER A 100 11.09 -27.29 5.05
CA SER A 100 12.28 -27.88 5.68
C SER A 100 12.85 -29.08 4.94
N SER A 101 12.06 -29.72 4.08
CA SER A 101 12.52 -30.88 3.28
C SER A 101 13.49 -30.50 2.17
N ILE A 102 13.37 -29.25 1.67
CA ILE A 102 14.26 -28.68 0.63
C ILE A 102 15.17 -27.57 1.17
N GLY A 103 14.92 -27.09 2.41
CA GLY A 103 15.67 -26.00 3.03
C GLY A 103 15.45 -24.63 2.39
N ASP A 104 14.36 -24.44 1.66
CA ASP A 104 14.07 -23.24 0.87
C ASP A 104 12.56 -22.99 0.77
N VAL A 105 12.15 -22.01 -0.07
CA VAL A 105 10.77 -21.64 -0.37
C VAL A 105 10.09 -22.73 -1.22
N ASN A 106 8.91 -23.18 -0.78
CA ASN A 106 8.01 -23.96 -1.61
C ASN A 106 7.18 -23.01 -2.50
N TYR A 107 7.60 -22.79 -3.74
CA TYR A 107 6.97 -21.87 -4.68
C TYR A 107 5.55 -22.27 -5.05
N THR A 108 5.23 -23.56 -5.10
CA THR A 108 3.84 -24.02 -5.34
C THR A 108 2.90 -23.57 -4.21
N LYS A 109 3.33 -23.73 -2.96
CA LYS A 109 2.59 -23.26 -1.79
C LYS A 109 2.46 -21.74 -1.79
N LEU A 110 3.55 -21.04 -2.07
CA LEU A 110 3.58 -19.58 -2.13
C LEU A 110 2.65 -19.04 -3.22
N TYR A 111 2.65 -19.66 -4.40
CA TYR A 111 1.73 -19.35 -5.49
C TYR A 111 0.27 -19.43 -5.03
N GLY A 112 -0.13 -20.54 -4.38
CA GLY A 112 -1.50 -20.70 -3.89
C GLY A 112 -1.93 -19.61 -2.90
N ILE A 113 -1.02 -19.14 -2.04
CA ILE A 113 -1.30 -18.04 -1.10
C ILE A 113 -1.48 -16.72 -1.86
N PHE A 114 -0.53 -16.37 -2.75
CA PHE A 114 -0.53 -15.07 -3.43
C PHE A 114 -1.53 -14.99 -4.57
N ASP A 115 -1.84 -16.06 -5.27
CA ASP A 115 -2.89 -16.11 -6.28
C ASP A 115 -4.26 -15.79 -5.66
N ASN A 116 -4.57 -16.42 -4.54
CA ASN A 116 -5.81 -16.14 -3.78
C ASN A 116 -5.84 -14.69 -3.28
N LEU A 117 -4.73 -14.19 -2.73
CA LEU A 117 -4.64 -12.81 -2.22
C LEU A 117 -4.79 -11.78 -3.35
N CYS A 118 -4.02 -11.92 -4.43
CA CYS A 118 -4.00 -10.97 -5.54
C CYS A 118 -5.30 -10.97 -6.34
N SER A 119 -6.03 -12.09 -6.39
CA SER A 119 -7.36 -12.14 -7.02
C SER A 119 -8.41 -11.27 -6.31
N GLN A 120 -8.18 -10.91 -5.06
CA GLN A 120 -9.04 -10.03 -4.27
C GLN A 120 -8.58 -8.56 -4.31
N MET A 121 -7.42 -8.27 -4.91
CA MET A 121 -6.86 -6.92 -5.00
C MET A 121 -7.37 -6.19 -6.24
N VAL A 122 -7.50 -4.86 -6.10
CA VAL A 122 -7.88 -3.96 -7.18
C VAL A 122 -6.74 -3.01 -7.52
N ASP A 123 -6.76 -2.42 -8.70
CA ASP A 123 -5.78 -1.40 -9.10
C ASP A 123 -6.01 -0.07 -8.39
N PHE A 124 -7.27 0.24 -8.10
CA PHE A 124 -7.73 1.44 -7.39
C PHE A 124 -9.08 1.17 -6.73
N TYR A 125 -9.41 2.02 -5.76
CA TYR A 125 -10.76 2.11 -5.20
C TYR A 125 -11.24 3.55 -5.25
N GLU A 126 -12.50 3.77 -5.57
CA GLU A 126 -13.05 5.11 -5.78
C GLU A 126 -14.31 5.32 -4.94
N THR A 127 -14.41 6.49 -4.29
CA THR A 127 -15.58 7.00 -3.61
C THR A 127 -16.02 8.31 -4.26
N LYS A 128 -17.06 8.97 -3.74
CA LYS A 128 -17.50 10.24 -4.33
C LYS A 128 -16.40 11.30 -4.34
N ARG A 129 -15.60 11.40 -3.27
CA ARG A 129 -14.57 12.44 -3.09
C ARG A 129 -13.14 11.95 -3.24
N TYR A 130 -12.90 10.63 -3.14
CA TYR A 130 -11.55 10.09 -3.04
C TYR A 130 -11.28 9.00 -4.09
N VAL A 131 -10.02 8.88 -4.47
CA VAL A 131 -9.48 7.75 -5.23
C VAL A 131 -8.28 7.19 -4.47
N PHE A 132 -8.34 5.93 -4.08
CA PHE A 132 -7.29 5.23 -3.36
C PHE A 132 -6.44 4.45 -4.35
N VAL A 133 -5.14 4.68 -4.36
CA VAL A 133 -4.14 4.02 -5.22
C VAL A 133 -2.88 3.72 -4.40
N HIS A 134 -1.96 2.94 -4.98
CA HIS A 134 -0.66 2.78 -4.33
C HIS A 134 0.27 3.98 -4.63
N GLY A 135 0.85 4.08 -5.84
CA GLY A 135 1.70 5.21 -6.22
C GLY A 135 0.90 6.39 -6.79
N TRP A 136 0.37 6.22 -8.00
CA TRP A 136 -0.47 7.24 -8.65
C TRP A 136 -1.44 6.59 -9.65
N ILE A 137 -2.35 7.40 -10.20
CA ILE A 137 -3.17 6.99 -11.34
C ILE A 137 -2.32 6.92 -12.62
N PRO A 138 -2.66 6.05 -13.60
CA PRO A 138 -1.97 6.03 -14.88
C PRO A 138 -2.03 7.37 -15.61
N VAL A 139 -0.87 7.85 -16.06
CA VAL A 139 -0.80 9.05 -16.90
C VAL A 139 -1.13 8.67 -18.33
N THR A 140 -2.35 8.94 -18.73
CA THR A 140 -2.86 8.64 -20.07
C THR A 140 -2.88 9.90 -20.96
N SER A 141 -3.04 9.70 -22.28
CA SER A 141 -3.35 10.84 -23.16
C SER A 141 -4.75 11.39 -22.84
N ALA A 142 -4.98 12.69 -23.09
CA ALA A 142 -6.21 13.42 -22.73
C ALA A 142 -7.55 12.82 -23.22
N LYS A 143 -7.51 11.77 -24.04
CA LYS A 143 -8.70 11.11 -24.63
C LYS A 143 -9.01 9.74 -24.01
N LYS A 144 -8.19 9.23 -23.06
CA LYS A 144 -8.32 7.88 -22.52
C LYS A 144 -8.59 7.96 -21.03
N ASP A 145 -9.65 7.31 -20.56
CA ASP A 145 -9.91 7.23 -19.12
C ASP A 145 -8.74 6.46 -18.46
N TRP A 146 -8.23 7.00 -17.40
CA TRP A 146 -7.15 6.37 -16.63
C TRP A 146 -7.61 5.06 -15.97
N ARG A 147 -8.91 4.90 -15.70
CA ARG A 147 -9.47 3.69 -15.09
C ARG A 147 -9.26 2.45 -15.96
N ASP A 148 -9.45 2.61 -17.27
CA ASP A 148 -9.32 1.53 -18.28
C ASP A 148 -7.88 1.36 -18.80
N SER A 149 -6.90 1.88 -18.08
CA SER A 149 -5.51 1.86 -18.52
C SER A 149 -4.84 0.51 -18.27
N ASN A 150 -4.02 0.07 -19.21
CA ASN A 150 -3.10 -1.06 -19.02
C ASN A 150 -1.74 -0.67 -18.37
N LEU A 151 -1.63 0.56 -17.86
CA LEU A 151 -0.40 1.09 -17.29
C LEU A 151 -0.38 1.01 -15.75
N TRP A 152 -1.31 0.32 -15.12
CA TRP A 152 -1.41 0.24 -13.66
C TRP A 152 -0.14 -0.31 -13.00
N LYS A 153 0.46 -1.36 -13.54
CA LYS A 153 1.76 -1.89 -13.03
C LYS A 153 2.86 -0.83 -13.00
N LYS A 154 2.88 0.10 -14.00
CA LYS A 154 3.85 1.21 -14.04
C LYS A 154 3.47 2.35 -13.10
N SER A 155 2.18 2.63 -12.95
CA SER A 155 1.72 3.74 -12.12
C SER A 155 1.92 3.50 -10.62
N ARG A 156 2.01 2.25 -10.18
CA ARG A 156 2.35 1.89 -8.80
C ARG A 156 3.75 2.38 -8.37
N TRP A 157 4.66 2.59 -9.33
CA TRP A 157 6.03 3.09 -9.09
C TRP A 157 6.13 4.63 -9.13
N LEU A 158 5.04 5.34 -9.39
CA LEU A 158 5.07 6.80 -9.49
C LEU A 158 5.05 7.44 -8.09
N ASN A 159 5.85 8.49 -7.93
CA ASN A 159 5.77 9.35 -6.75
C ASN A 159 4.54 10.27 -6.87
N GLY A 160 3.50 10.00 -6.07
CA GLY A 160 2.25 10.75 -6.11
C GLY A 160 2.42 12.22 -5.80
N MET A 161 3.30 12.56 -4.86
CA MET A 161 3.58 13.96 -4.48
C MET A 161 4.27 14.72 -5.62
N GLU A 162 5.21 14.08 -6.31
CA GLU A 162 5.84 14.65 -7.51
C GLU A 162 4.82 14.86 -8.64
N MET A 163 3.90 13.89 -8.83
CA MET A 163 2.83 14.00 -9.83
C MET A 163 1.88 15.15 -9.52
N GLN A 164 1.52 15.33 -8.24
CA GLN A 164 0.70 16.45 -7.79
C GLN A 164 1.42 17.79 -8.04
N MET A 165 2.71 17.91 -7.71
CA MET A 165 3.52 19.11 -7.95
C MET A 165 3.62 19.45 -9.44
N LYS A 166 3.54 18.45 -10.32
CA LYS A 166 3.46 18.60 -11.79
C LYS A 166 2.04 18.94 -12.30
N GLY A 167 1.08 19.14 -11.40
CA GLY A 167 -0.32 19.45 -11.75
C GLY A 167 -1.10 18.29 -12.36
N LYS A 168 -0.70 17.05 -12.09
CA LYS A 168 -1.37 15.83 -12.61
C LYS A 168 -2.46 15.31 -11.66
N THR A 169 -3.28 16.22 -11.12
CA THR A 169 -4.37 15.92 -10.19
C THR A 169 -5.69 15.69 -10.91
N LEU A 170 -6.66 15.13 -10.19
CA LEU A 170 -8.06 15.06 -10.62
C LEU A 170 -8.79 16.35 -10.20
N PRO A 171 -9.69 16.91 -11.05
CA PRO A 171 -10.34 18.17 -10.74
C PRO A 171 -11.29 18.09 -9.52
N ASP A 172 -12.01 16.98 -9.39
CA ASP A 172 -13.12 16.85 -8.44
C ASP A 172 -12.87 15.80 -7.34
N LYS A 173 -11.66 15.20 -7.29
CA LYS A 173 -11.32 14.15 -6.33
C LYS A 173 -9.94 14.33 -5.73
N THR A 174 -9.80 13.92 -4.48
CA THR A 174 -8.52 13.80 -3.80
C THR A 174 -7.98 12.38 -3.94
N ILE A 175 -6.75 12.24 -4.40
CA ILE A 175 -6.05 10.95 -4.49
C ILE A 175 -5.39 10.67 -3.14
N ILE A 176 -5.66 9.47 -2.60
CA ILE A 176 -5.03 8.93 -1.40
C ILE A 176 -3.99 7.90 -1.87
N CYS A 177 -2.73 8.09 -1.52
CA CYS A 177 -1.64 7.21 -2.00
C CYS A 177 -0.54 6.96 -0.96
N GLY A 178 0.29 5.95 -1.24
CA GLY A 178 1.49 5.61 -0.50
C GLY A 178 2.73 5.58 -1.38
N HIS A 179 3.50 4.50 -1.32
CA HIS A 179 4.69 4.17 -2.09
C HIS A 179 5.92 5.04 -1.80
N TRP A 180 5.76 6.35 -1.77
CA TRP A 180 6.79 7.30 -1.40
C TRP A 180 6.47 7.92 -0.04
N HIS A 181 7.44 7.90 0.85
CA HIS A 181 7.26 8.37 2.22
C HIS A 181 6.97 9.87 2.28
N CYS A 182 6.04 10.22 3.18
CA CYS A 182 5.52 11.58 3.33
C CYS A 182 6.61 12.62 3.59
N SER A 183 7.71 12.21 4.27
CA SER A 183 8.81 13.12 4.60
C SER A 183 9.48 13.70 3.35
N TRP A 184 9.53 12.99 2.22
CA TRP A 184 10.02 13.53 0.96
C TRP A 184 9.20 14.76 0.50
N GLY A 185 7.88 14.62 0.44
CA GLY A 185 7.00 15.74 0.04
C GLY A 185 7.00 16.87 1.04
N ASN A 186 7.03 16.54 2.34
CA ASN A 186 7.11 17.54 3.40
C ASN A 186 8.45 18.27 3.40
N ALA A 187 9.57 17.58 3.09
CA ALA A 187 10.87 18.21 2.94
C ALA A 187 10.87 19.26 1.83
N VAL A 188 10.30 18.94 0.68
CA VAL A 188 10.15 19.89 -0.43
C VAL A 188 9.23 21.08 -0.05
N LYS A 189 8.10 20.78 0.62
CA LYS A 189 7.08 21.78 0.97
C LYS A 189 7.53 22.76 2.05
N PHE A 190 8.26 22.28 3.07
CA PHE A 190 8.59 23.04 4.27
C PHE A 190 10.08 23.39 4.36
N ASN A 191 10.90 22.97 3.38
CA ASN A 191 12.35 23.14 3.36
C ASN A 191 13.03 22.59 4.63
N VAL A 192 12.70 21.36 4.96
CA VAL A 192 13.28 20.57 6.07
C VAL A 192 14.00 19.34 5.52
N SER A 193 14.65 18.55 6.39
CA SER A 193 15.29 17.31 5.95
C SER A 193 14.26 16.23 5.59
N GLU A 194 14.57 15.42 4.61
CA GLU A 194 13.77 14.21 4.28
C GLU A 194 13.92 13.12 5.36
N PHE A 195 15.12 12.98 5.88
CA PHE A 195 15.46 12.11 7.00
C PHE A 195 16.20 12.92 8.07
N GLY A 196 16.13 12.50 9.32
CA GLY A 196 16.79 13.18 10.43
C GLY A 196 15.79 13.75 11.45
N ASP A 197 16.27 14.57 12.34
CA ASP A 197 15.53 15.02 13.53
C ASP A 197 14.38 15.99 13.21
N ASP A 198 14.48 16.73 12.11
CA ASP A 198 13.47 17.68 11.64
C ASP A 198 12.55 17.13 10.54
N ALA A 199 12.71 15.84 10.18
CA ALA A 199 11.87 15.19 9.16
C ALA A 199 10.42 15.08 9.60
N ILE A 200 9.50 15.51 8.72
CA ILE A 200 8.06 15.48 8.97
C ILE A 200 7.46 14.23 8.32
N TRP A 201 7.09 13.26 9.16
CA TRP A 201 6.55 11.96 8.76
C TRP A 201 5.01 11.91 8.75
N ASP A 202 4.34 12.99 9.11
CA ASP A 202 2.89 13.09 9.04
C ASP A 202 2.40 13.11 7.57
N PRO A 203 1.13 12.79 7.31
CA PRO A 203 0.61 12.77 5.95
C PRO A 203 0.93 14.05 5.17
N TYR A 204 1.47 13.88 3.96
CA TYR A 204 1.61 15.01 3.05
C TYR A 204 0.25 15.36 2.46
N THR A 205 -0.17 16.61 2.65
CA THR A 205 -1.46 17.11 2.16
C THR A 205 -1.27 18.33 1.27
N ALA A 206 -1.84 18.27 0.08
CA ALA A 206 -1.91 19.38 -0.87
C ALA A 206 -3.20 19.28 -1.70
N PRO A 207 -3.58 20.30 -2.50
CA PRO A 207 -4.75 20.20 -3.35
C PRO A 207 -4.72 18.96 -4.26
N GLY A 208 -5.73 18.10 -4.13
CA GLY A 208 -5.90 16.89 -4.93
C GLY A 208 -5.10 15.66 -4.48
N ILE A 209 -4.37 15.71 -3.34
CA ILE A 209 -3.60 14.58 -2.80
C ILE A 209 -3.58 14.55 -1.27
N ILE A 210 -3.58 13.34 -0.71
CA ILE A 210 -3.11 12.99 0.63
C ILE A 210 -2.20 11.76 0.48
N ALA A 211 -0.88 11.93 0.64
CA ALA A 211 0.05 10.81 0.70
C ALA A 211 0.24 10.36 2.15
N ILE A 212 0.26 9.04 2.40
CA ILE A 212 0.16 8.48 3.76
C ILE A 212 1.28 7.50 4.14
N ASP A 213 2.21 7.19 3.27
CA ASP A 213 3.36 6.34 3.62
C ASP A 213 4.25 7.03 4.66
N ARG A 214 4.36 6.41 5.84
CA ARG A 214 5.23 6.88 6.94
C ARG A 214 6.60 6.20 6.96
N CYS A 215 6.94 5.41 5.93
CA CYS A 215 8.13 4.58 5.92
C CYS A 215 8.20 3.64 7.15
N THR A 216 7.22 2.75 7.28
CA THR A 216 6.99 1.93 8.49
C THR A 216 8.23 1.16 8.93
N ALA A 217 9.02 0.63 8.00
CA ALA A 217 10.26 -0.10 8.30
C ALA A 217 11.31 0.77 9.03
N TYR A 218 11.34 2.07 8.74
CA TYR A 218 12.27 3.02 9.36
C TYR A 218 11.69 3.66 10.63
N THR A 219 10.45 4.18 10.55
CA THR A 219 9.86 4.97 11.64
C THR A 219 9.24 4.13 12.75
N GLN A 220 8.95 2.85 12.50
CA GLN A 220 8.19 1.96 13.38
C GLN A 220 6.80 2.54 13.76
N LYS A 221 6.22 3.32 12.84
CA LYS A 221 4.88 3.95 12.95
C LYS A 221 4.18 3.90 11.60
N MET A 222 2.85 4.06 11.62
CA MET A 222 2.02 4.18 10.41
C MET A 222 1.15 5.42 10.49
N ASN A 223 0.89 6.04 9.34
CA ASN A 223 -0.19 7.00 9.21
C ASN A 223 -1.47 6.24 8.86
N ILE A 224 -2.52 6.47 9.63
CA ILE A 224 -3.87 6.02 9.30
C ILE A 224 -4.73 7.26 9.21
N ILE A 225 -5.34 7.49 8.04
CA ILE A 225 -6.29 8.57 7.87
C ILE A 225 -7.70 8.04 8.01
N VAL A 226 -8.54 8.84 8.65
CA VAL A 226 -9.95 8.52 8.87
C VAL A 226 -10.80 9.50 8.08
N LEU A 227 -11.62 8.98 7.19
CA LEU A 227 -12.46 9.75 6.28
C LEU A 227 -13.92 9.32 6.44
N GLU A 228 -14.84 10.24 6.14
CA GLU A 228 -16.24 9.92 5.98
C GLU A 228 -16.64 10.24 4.55
N ASP A 229 -17.15 9.26 3.82
CA ASP A 229 -17.61 9.46 2.45
C ASP A 229 -18.72 8.46 2.07
N ASP A 230 -19.43 8.79 1.01
CA ASP A 230 -20.40 7.92 0.40
C ASP A 230 -19.72 7.09 -0.70
N LEU A 231 -20.12 5.85 -0.82
CA LEU A 231 -19.67 4.97 -1.90
C LEU A 231 -20.24 5.45 -3.25
N VAL A 232 -19.53 5.17 -4.32
CA VAL A 232 -20.07 5.32 -5.68
C VAL A 232 -21.02 4.15 -5.89
N GLU A 233 -22.27 4.44 -6.25
CA GLU A 233 -23.29 3.44 -6.60
C GLU A 233 -22.96 2.75 -7.93
#